data_36d0ab9f316ec0c3f115887adcfec391
#
_entry.id   36d0ab9f316ec0c3f115887adcfec391
#
_cell.length_a   1.000
_cell.length_b   1.000
_cell.length_c   1.000
_cell.angle_alpha   90.00
_cell.angle_beta   90.00
_cell.angle_gamma   90.00
#
_symmetry.space_group_name_H-M   'P 1'
#
loop_
_entity.id
_entity.type
_entity.pdbx_description
1 polymer ?
#
loop_
_entity_poly.entity_id
_entity_poly.type
_entity_poly.pdbx_seq_one_letter_code
_entity_poly.pdbx_strand_id
1 'polypeptide(L)'
;MDAATLWAAFGAAGDYEAWSFGGDPDGLAALVLAGKKTATASAFPLYEQEGEPLPRAGEYSVILDSRDQALCVIRTTRVFVVPFRDVDDRQAWKEGEGDRSLGYWRQVHRDFFTRELAEAGLPFSEDMPVVCEEFELVYRA
;
A
#
# COMPACT_ATOMS: atom_id res chain seq x y z
N MET A 1 -3.55 -20.31 3.69
CA MET A 1 -2.10 -20.61 3.78
C MET A 1 -1.37 -19.39 4.34
N ASP A 2 -0.21 -19.59 4.89
CA ASP A 2 0.60 -18.49 5.39
C ASP A 2 1.48 -17.89 4.28
N ALA A 3 2.14 -16.77 4.60
CA ALA A 3 2.97 -16.05 3.64
C ALA A 3 4.13 -16.90 3.11
N ALA A 4 4.81 -17.65 3.99
CA ALA A 4 5.95 -18.46 3.59
C ALA A 4 5.54 -19.56 2.60
N THR A 5 4.38 -20.16 2.81
CA THR A 5 3.85 -21.19 1.92
C THR A 5 3.53 -20.62 0.55
N LEU A 6 2.89 -19.46 0.48
CA LEU A 6 2.59 -18.81 -0.80
C LEU A 6 3.86 -18.38 -1.52
N TRP A 7 4.81 -17.80 -0.80
CA TRP A 7 6.08 -17.40 -1.38
C TRP A 7 6.84 -18.58 -1.99
N ALA A 8 6.88 -19.70 -1.29
CA ALA A 8 7.51 -20.92 -1.79
C ALA A 8 6.80 -21.43 -3.07
N ALA A 9 5.48 -21.37 -3.11
CA ALA A 9 4.71 -21.78 -4.29
C ALA A 9 4.97 -20.86 -5.49
N PHE A 10 5.17 -19.57 -5.26
CA PHE A 10 5.53 -18.62 -6.31
C PHE A 10 6.90 -18.96 -6.92
N GLY A 11 7.84 -19.38 -6.09
CA GLY A 11 9.12 -19.89 -6.56
C GLY A 11 10.17 -18.85 -6.90
N ALA A 12 9.94 -17.57 -6.58
CA ALA A 12 10.97 -16.54 -6.77
C ALA A 12 12.06 -16.66 -5.71
N ALA A 13 13.28 -16.29 -6.08
CA ALA A 13 14.39 -16.20 -5.14
C ALA A 13 14.42 -14.82 -4.48
N GLY A 14 15.06 -14.74 -3.31
CA GLY A 14 15.29 -13.50 -2.61
C GLY A 14 14.29 -13.24 -1.48
N ASP A 15 14.25 -11.98 -1.06
CA ASP A 15 13.46 -11.58 0.09
C ASP A 15 12.07 -11.09 -0.31
N TYR A 16 11.16 -11.12 0.66
CA TYR A 16 9.82 -10.56 0.53
C TYR A 16 9.38 -10.01 1.88
N GLU A 17 8.40 -9.11 1.84
CA GLU A 17 7.68 -8.66 3.02
C GLU A 17 6.27 -9.22 2.99
N ALA A 18 5.66 -9.42 4.15
CA ALA A 18 4.27 -9.85 4.26
C ALA A 18 3.51 -8.82 5.08
N TRP A 19 2.42 -8.30 4.52
CA TRP A 19 1.63 -7.26 5.19
C TRP A 19 0.21 -7.20 4.65
N SER A 20 -0.67 -6.54 5.39
CA SER A 20 -2.06 -6.28 4.99
C SER A 20 -2.28 -4.79 4.82
N PHE A 21 -3.20 -4.42 3.92
CA PHE A 21 -3.56 -3.02 3.73
C PHE A 21 -4.24 -2.46 4.98
N GLY A 22 -3.95 -1.19 5.28
CA GLY A 22 -4.57 -0.49 6.40
C GLY A 22 -6.02 -0.11 6.11
N GLY A 23 -6.83 0.03 7.17
CA GLY A 23 -8.22 0.46 7.08
C GLY A 23 -9.18 -0.67 6.75
N ASP A 24 -9.14 -1.19 5.54
CA ASP A 24 -10.00 -2.28 5.07
C ASP A 24 -9.15 -3.34 4.36
N PRO A 25 -8.44 -4.20 5.10
CA PRO A 25 -7.52 -5.16 4.49
C PRO A 25 -8.19 -6.09 3.47
N ASP A 26 -9.39 -6.59 3.79
CA ASP A 26 -10.08 -7.54 2.91
C ASP A 26 -10.61 -6.86 1.65
N GLY A 27 -11.22 -5.70 1.79
CA GLY A 27 -11.74 -4.93 0.65
C GLY A 27 -10.65 -4.46 -0.29
N LEU A 28 -9.54 -3.96 0.25
CA LEU A 28 -8.42 -3.48 -0.55
C LEU A 28 -7.70 -4.63 -1.26
N ALA A 29 -7.50 -5.76 -0.58
CA ALA A 29 -6.94 -6.95 -1.21
C ALA A 29 -7.83 -7.46 -2.35
N ALA A 30 -9.16 -7.40 -2.19
CA ALA A 30 -10.08 -7.78 -3.25
C ALA A 30 -9.92 -6.90 -4.50
N LEU A 31 -9.66 -5.61 -4.33
CA LEU A 31 -9.40 -4.69 -5.44
C LEU A 31 -8.09 -5.05 -6.17
N VAL A 32 -7.07 -5.48 -5.44
CA VAL A 32 -5.82 -5.97 -6.06
C VAL A 32 -6.09 -7.20 -6.89
N LEU A 33 -6.81 -8.17 -6.34
CA LEU A 33 -7.14 -9.42 -7.04
C LEU A 33 -8.02 -9.17 -8.28
N ALA A 34 -8.87 -8.14 -8.25
CA ALA A 34 -9.69 -7.74 -9.38
C ALA A 34 -8.95 -6.93 -10.44
N GLY A 35 -7.68 -6.56 -10.19
CA GLY A 35 -6.88 -5.75 -11.11
C GLY A 35 -7.21 -4.26 -11.07
N LYS A 36 -8.03 -3.80 -10.13
CA LYS A 36 -8.41 -2.40 -10.01
C LYS A 36 -7.42 -1.58 -9.19
N LYS A 37 -6.81 -2.19 -8.16
CA LYS A 37 -5.83 -1.53 -7.33
C LYS A 37 -4.43 -1.94 -7.76
N THR A 38 -3.69 -0.97 -8.30
CA THR A 38 -2.31 -1.13 -8.79
C THR A 38 -1.36 -0.11 -8.18
N ALA A 39 -1.81 0.60 -7.14
CA ALA A 39 -0.99 1.54 -6.39
C ALA A 39 -1.48 1.63 -4.95
N THR A 40 -0.60 2.08 -4.08
CA THR A 40 -0.92 2.34 -2.68
C THR A 40 -0.13 3.56 -2.19
N ALA A 41 -0.52 4.08 -1.03
CA ALA A 41 0.10 5.25 -0.43
C ALA A 41 0.34 5.02 1.05
N SER A 42 1.43 5.57 1.56
CA SER A 42 1.78 5.48 2.98
C SER A 42 2.40 6.80 3.46
N ALA A 43 2.36 7.03 4.78
CA ALA A 43 2.85 8.25 5.38
C ALA A 43 4.36 8.19 5.58
N PHE A 44 5.10 9.07 4.91
CA PHE A 44 6.56 9.14 5.02
C PHE A 44 7.04 9.32 6.47
N PRO A 45 6.42 10.17 7.31
CA PRO A 45 6.90 10.36 8.69
C PRO A 45 6.96 9.08 9.53
N LEU A 46 6.13 8.08 9.22
CA LEU A 46 6.16 6.82 9.94
C LEU A 46 7.42 6.00 9.62
N TYR A 47 7.89 6.06 8.38
CA TYR A 47 9.16 5.41 8.02
C TYR A 47 10.33 6.05 8.78
N GLU A 48 10.35 7.37 8.88
CA GLU A 48 11.39 8.08 9.63
C GLU A 48 11.35 7.73 11.11
N GLN A 49 10.17 7.72 11.72
CA GLN A 49 10.00 7.44 13.14
C GLN A 49 10.43 6.02 13.49
N GLU A 50 10.13 5.05 12.62
CA GLU A 50 10.44 3.65 12.85
C GLU A 50 11.85 3.26 12.36
N GLY A 51 12.54 4.19 11.68
CA GLY A 51 13.86 3.90 11.11
C GLY A 51 13.82 2.87 10.00
N GLU A 52 12.70 2.77 9.29
CA GLU A 52 12.51 1.80 8.23
C GLU A 52 12.83 2.38 6.86
N PRO A 53 13.43 1.58 5.95
CA PRO A 53 13.67 2.03 4.58
C PRO A 53 12.35 2.16 3.80
N LEU A 54 12.33 3.07 2.83
CA LEU A 54 11.20 3.16 1.90
C LEU A 54 11.15 1.93 1.00
N PRO A 55 9.96 1.57 0.49
CA PRO A 55 9.86 0.53 -0.53
C PRO A 55 10.65 0.92 -1.78
N ARG A 56 11.09 -0.07 -2.54
CA ARG A 56 11.88 0.14 -3.75
C ARG A 56 11.34 -0.71 -4.90
N ALA A 57 11.48 -0.19 -6.12
CA ALA A 57 11.15 -0.95 -7.32
C ALA A 57 11.91 -2.27 -7.35
N GLY A 58 11.20 -3.34 -7.71
CA GLY A 58 11.74 -4.68 -7.74
C GLY A 58 11.47 -5.51 -6.49
N GLU A 59 11.02 -4.89 -5.41
CA GLU A 59 10.69 -5.61 -4.17
C GLU A 59 9.37 -6.36 -4.28
N TYR A 60 9.29 -7.50 -3.61
CA TYR A 60 8.10 -8.34 -3.56
C TYR A 60 7.41 -8.22 -2.22
N SER A 61 6.08 -8.30 -2.24
CA SER A 61 5.26 -8.35 -1.03
C SER A 61 4.20 -9.43 -1.16
N VAL A 62 4.00 -10.17 -0.07
CA VAL A 62 2.87 -11.09 0.08
C VAL A 62 1.75 -10.34 0.78
N ILE A 63 0.62 -10.21 0.14
CA ILE A 63 -0.54 -9.50 0.68
C ILE A 63 -1.37 -10.47 1.50
N LEU A 64 -1.67 -10.06 2.73
CA LEU A 64 -2.44 -10.82 3.69
C LEU A 64 -3.85 -10.25 3.83
N ASP A 65 -4.81 -11.11 4.15
CA ASP A 65 -6.15 -10.66 4.54
C ASP A 65 -6.19 -10.31 6.04
N SER A 66 -7.39 -10.00 6.56
CA SER A 66 -7.58 -9.65 7.97
C SER A 66 -7.32 -10.79 8.95
N ARG A 67 -7.15 -12.02 8.45
CA ARG A 67 -6.85 -13.23 9.24
C ARG A 67 -5.44 -13.73 9.00
N ASP A 68 -4.57 -12.88 8.48
CA ASP A 68 -3.18 -13.20 8.15
C ASP A 68 -3.01 -14.35 7.13
N GLN A 69 -4.04 -14.59 6.32
CA GLN A 69 -3.96 -15.55 5.22
C GLN A 69 -3.37 -14.88 3.98
N ALA A 70 -2.44 -15.56 3.33
CA ALA A 70 -1.80 -15.04 2.13
C ALA A 70 -2.72 -15.16 0.91
N LEU A 71 -2.92 -14.06 0.20
CA LEU A 71 -3.82 -13.97 -0.94
C LEU A 71 -3.10 -13.89 -2.28
N CYS A 72 -2.02 -13.13 -2.33
CA CYS A 72 -1.29 -12.91 -3.57
C CYS A 72 0.10 -12.36 -3.31
N VAL A 73 0.91 -12.32 -4.37
CA VAL A 73 2.21 -11.66 -4.39
C VAL A 73 2.14 -10.49 -5.35
N ILE A 74 2.61 -9.33 -4.92
CA ILE A 74 2.77 -8.15 -5.76
C ILE A 74 4.24 -7.80 -5.87
N ARG A 75 4.61 -7.13 -6.97
CA ARG A 75 5.95 -6.61 -7.20
C ARG A 75 5.86 -5.11 -7.38
N THR A 76 6.63 -4.38 -6.59
CA THR A 76 6.70 -2.92 -6.69
C THR A 76 7.43 -2.54 -7.99
N THR A 77 6.84 -1.64 -8.77
CA THR A 77 7.40 -1.20 -10.06
C THR A 77 7.88 0.24 -10.03
N ARG A 78 7.30 1.08 -9.18
CA ARG A 78 7.66 2.51 -9.09
C ARG A 78 7.37 3.04 -7.70
N VAL A 79 8.28 3.89 -7.19
CA VAL A 79 8.09 4.57 -5.90
C VAL A 79 8.46 6.04 -6.08
N PHE A 80 7.63 6.93 -5.55
CA PHE A 80 7.93 8.35 -5.51
C PHE A 80 7.29 8.98 -4.29
N VAL A 81 7.81 10.13 -3.86
CA VAL A 81 7.33 10.85 -2.68
C VAL A 81 6.87 12.24 -3.10
N VAL A 82 5.66 12.60 -2.70
CA VAL A 82 5.09 13.93 -2.96
C VAL A 82 4.34 14.42 -1.73
N PRO A 83 4.21 15.74 -1.50
CA PRO A 83 3.33 16.24 -0.46
C PRO A 83 1.89 15.76 -0.70
N PHE A 84 1.14 15.55 0.38
CA PHE A 84 -0.26 15.10 0.29
C PHE A 84 -1.07 15.92 -0.72
N ARG A 85 -0.93 17.25 -0.67
CA ARG A 85 -1.68 18.14 -1.58
C ARG A 85 -1.33 17.97 -3.05
N ASP A 86 -0.17 17.40 -3.37
CA ASP A 86 0.29 17.21 -4.75
C ASP A 86 0.02 15.81 -5.30
N VAL A 87 -0.61 14.94 -4.52
CA VAL A 87 -1.09 13.64 -5.03
C VAL A 87 -2.13 13.91 -6.11
N ASP A 88 -1.98 13.24 -7.26
CA ASP A 88 -2.75 13.54 -8.45
C ASP A 88 -3.82 12.49 -8.79
N ASP A 89 -4.58 12.77 -9.87
CA ASP A 89 -5.66 11.91 -10.37
C ASP A 89 -5.15 10.52 -10.76
N ARG A 90 -3.93 10.42 -11.27
CA ARG A 90 -3.35 9.14 -11.68
C ARG A 90 -3.19 8.22 -10.48
N GLN A 91 -2.67 8.74 -9.37
CA GLN A 91 -2.52 7.97 -8.14
C GLN A 91 -3.88 7.47 -7.64
N ALA A 92 -4.87 8.37 -7.58
CA ALA A 92 -6.21 8.03 -7.14
C ALA A 92 -6.84 6.93 -8.00
N TRP A 93 -6.72 7.04 -9.31
CA TRP A 93 -7.23 6.04 -10.24
C TRP A 93 -6.58 4.68 -10.03
N LYS A 94 -5.25 4.66 -9.88
CA LYS A 94 -4.49 3.41 -9.70
C LYS A 94 -4.72 2.77 -8.35
N GLU A 95 -5.08 3.53 -7.32
CA GLU A 95 -5.46 2.93 -6.04
C GLU A 95 -6.80 2.23 -6.10
N GLY A 96 -7.66 2.59 -7.05
CA GLY A 96 -8.85 1.83 -7.41
C GLY A 96 -10.00 1.89 -6.42
N GLU A 97 -9.95 2.75 -5.40
CA GLU A 97 -10.91 2.80 -4.31
C GLU A 97 -12.08 3.74 -4.63
N GLY A 98 -13.27 3.36 -4.16
CA GLY A 98 -14.48 4.16 -4.34
C GLY A 98 -14.78 4.41 -5.81
N ASP A 99 -15.04 5.68 -6.14
CA ASP A 99 -15.28 6.10 -7.53
C ASP A 99 -13.99 6.39 -8.30
N ARG A 100 -12.83 6.14 -7.68
CA ARG A 100 -11.49 6.34 -8.22
C ARG A 100 -11.15 7.81 -8.49
N SER A 101 -11.91 8.75 -7.92
CA SER A 101 -11.63 10.18 -8.05
C SER A 101 -10.60 10.67 -7.06
N LEU A 102 -9.93 11.77 -7.41
CA LEU A 102 -8.99 12.41 -6.49
C LEU A 102 -9.71 12.98 -5.26
N GLY A 103 -10.94 13.46 -5.41
CA GLY A 103 -11.74 13.95 -4.28
C GLY A 103 -12.00 12.86 -3.24
N TYR A 104 -12.42 11.68 -3.70
CA TYR A 104 -12.58 10.52 -2.83
C TYR A 104 -11.27 10.12 -2.15
N TRP A 105 -10.18 10.04 -2.94
CA TRP A 105 -8.86 9.67 -2.45
C TRP A 105 -8.42 10.61 -1.31
N ARG A 106 -8.57 11.92 -1.54
CA ARG A 106 -8.15 12.93 -0.55
C ARG A 106 -8.93 12.83 0.75
N GLN A 107 -10.24 12.66 0.65
CA GLN A 107 -11.08 12.55 1.85
C GLN A 107 -10.73 11.32 2.67
N VAL A 108 -10.65 10.16 2.04
CA VAL A 108 -10.36 8.90 2.71
C VAL A 108 -8.95 8.89 3.31
N HIS A 109 -7.97 9.36 2.56
CA HIS A 109 -6.58 9.34 3.03
C HIS A 109 -6.30 10.43 4.06
N ARG A 110 -6.98 11.57 3.99
CA ARG A 110 -6.90 12.57 5.06
C ARG A 110 -7.35 11.98 6.39
N ASP A 111 -8.47 11.31 6.40
CA ASP A 111 -9.01 10.69 7.61
C ASP A 111 -8.11 9.56 8.10
N PHE A 112 -7.67 8.71 7.19
CA PHE A 112 -6.80 7.58 7.53
C PHE A 112 -5.44 8.05 8.07
N PHE A 113 -4.76 8.94 7.37
CA PHE A 113 -3.45 9.44 7.81
C PHE A 113 -3.54 10.22 9.11
N THR A 114 -4.60 11.01 9.30
CA THR A 114 -4.79 11.75 10.55
C THR A 114 -4.83 10.79 11.74
N ARG A 115 -5.60 9.70 11.62
CA ARG A 115 -5.72 8.70 12.69
C ARG A 115 -4.42 7.92 12.89
N GLU A 116 -3.82 7.46 11.79
CA GLU A 116 -2.59 6.68 11.85
C GLU A 116 -1.44 7.47 12.46
N LEU A 117 -1.26 8.72 12.04
CA LEU A 117 -0.23 9.59 12.59
C LEU A 117 -0.49 9.94 14.04
N ALA A 118 -1.75 10.16 14.42
CA ALA A 118 -2.11 10.45 15.82
C ALA A 118 -1.72 9.30 16.75
N GLU A 119 -1.89 8.06 16.34
CA GLU A 119 -1.46 6.89 17.11
C GLU A 119 0.05 6.87 17.35
N ALA A 120 0.81 7.45 16.44
CA ALA A 120 2.27 7.58 16.55
C ALA A 120 2.71 8.90 17.21
N GLY A 121 1.76 9.72 17.66
CA GLY A 121 2.05 11.02 18.27
C GLY A 121 2.45 12.10 17.28
N LEU A 122 2.08 11.96 16.01
CA LEU A 122 2.45 12.89 14.94
C LEU A 122 1.21 13.60 14.38
N PRO A 123 1.36 14.88 13.94
CA PRO A 123 0.27 15.60 13.32
C PRO A 123 0.17 15.30 11.83
N PHE A 124 -1.04 15.36 11.28
CA PHE A 124 -1.26 15.40 9.83
C PHE A 124 -1.21 16.85 9.34
N SER A 125 -0.65 17.07 8.14
CA SER A 125 -0.77 18.33 7.43
C SER A 125 -0.83 18.07 5.92
N GLU A 126 -1.31 19.06 5.16
CA GLU A 126 -1.36 18.99 3.71
C GLU A 126 0.04 18.91 3.07
N ASP A 127 1.07 19.33 3.81
CA ASP A 127 2.46 19.28 3.40
C ASP A 127 3.11 17.91 3.67
N MET A 128 2.42 17.03 4.40
CA MET A 128 3.00 15.74 4.76
C MET A 128 3.44 14.98 3.52
N PRO A 129 4.70 14.51 3.47
CA PRO A 129 5.15 13.68 2.36
C PRO A 129 4.42 12.33 2.36
N VAL A 130 3.94 11.94 1.18
CA VAL A 130 3.27 10.66 0.95
C VAL A 130 4.15 9.81 0.06
N VAL A 131 4.40 8.57 0.49
CA VAL A 131 5.10 7.57 -0.30
C VAL A 131 4.08 6.91 -1.20
N CYS A 132 4.20 7.15 -2.50
CA CYS A 132 3.32 6.56 -3.51
C CYS A 132 4.06 5.38 -4.16
N GLU A 133 3.37 4.25 -4.24
CA GLU A 133 3.95 3.01 -4.70
C GLU A 133 3.05 2.39 -5.76
N GLU A 134 3.61 2.14 -6.96
CA GLU A 134 2.92 1.39 -8.02
C GLU A 134 3.43 -0.03 -8.01
N PHE A 135 2.54 -0.98 -8.27
CA PHE A 135 2.88 -2.40 -8.23
C PHE A 135 2.07 -3.20 -9.26
N GLU A 136 2.49 -4.43 -9.49
CA GLU A 136 1.77 -5.39 -10.33
C GLU A 136 1.49 -6.67 -9.56
N LEU A 137 0.36 -7.30 -9.85
CA LEU A 137 0.02 -8.63 -9.32
C LEU A 137 0.79 -9.66 -10.11
N VAL A 138 1.65 -10.44 -9.44
CA VAL A 138 2.52 -11.42 -10.10
C VAL A 138 2.18 -12.87 -9.77
N TYR A 139 1.44 -13.12 -8.68
CA TYR A 139 1.03 -14.47 -8.31
C TYR A 139 -0.21 -14.45 -7.43
N ARG A 140 -1.07 -15.43 -7.58
CA ARG A 140 -2.31 -15.58 -6.78
C ARG A 140 -2.30 -16.91 -6.06
N ALA A 141 -2.86 -16.89 -4.85
CA ALA A 141 -3.06 -18.11 -4.08
C ALA A 141 -4.07 -19.05 -4.76
#